data_f128a6e26755a5ec2e4c249807d399cf
#
_entry.id   f128a6e26755a5ec2e4c249807d399cf
#
_cell.length_a   1.000
_cell.length_b   1.000
_cell.length_c   1.000
_cell.angle_alpha   90.00
_cell.angle_beta   90.00
_cell.angle_gamma   90.00
#
_symmetry.space_group_name_H-M   'P 1'
#
loop_
_entity.id
_entity.type
_entity.pdbx_description
1 polymer ?
#
loop_
_entity_poly.entity_id
_entity_poly.type
_entity_poly.pdbx_seq_one_letter_code
_entity_poly.pdbx_strand_id
1 'polypeptide(L)'
;MGRATENMEQYAGLTQAGYDAVKAVYPDALCIVHLDGGCDPKRYQFIFEGLRKYHAKWDMIGLSIYPYWDIEAKLTQSEDETLEKAIANINHLWETYHTPLMIVETGYDADRPEDGKQFMSRLIQAARHQADRHCKGIFYWAPEAEGHYRLGAFRNHRPTAIMDAFKEGGSNKN
;
A
#
# COMPACT_ATOMS: atom_id res chain seq x y z
N MET A 1 -19.81 0.45 9.11
CA MET A 1 -18.67 -0.48 9.30
C MET A 1 -19.10 -1.58 10.22
N GLY A 2 -18.84 -2.83 9.86
CA GLY A 2 -19.27 -3.97 10.66
C GLY A 2 -18.50 -4.06 11.98
N ARG A 3 -19.09 -4.73 12.98
CA ARG A 3 -18.51 -4.98 14.30
C ARG A 3 -17.22 -5.84 14.28
N ALA A 4 -16.71 -6.18 13.10
CA ALA A 4 -15.54 -7.04 12.92
C ALA A 4 -14.23 -6.44 13.47
N THR A 5 -14.11 -5.11 13.49
CA THR A 5 -12.91 -4.43 13.98
C THR A 5 -12.87 -4.27 15.50
N GLU A 6 -14.01 -4.39 16.19
CA GLU A 6 -14.07 -4.36 17.65
C GLU A 6 -13.76 -5.74 18.27
N ASN A 7 -13.85 -6.81 17.46
CA ASN A 7 -13.55 -8.16 17.87
C ASN A 7 -12.56 -8.80 16.89
N MET A 8 -11.32 -8.87 17.29
CA MET A 8 -10.22 -9.39 16.47
C MET A 8 -10.41 -10.87 16.10
N GLU A 9 -11.04 -11.68 16.96
CA GLU A 9 -11.34 -13.08 16.65
C GLU A 9 -12.31 -13.21 15.46
N GLN A 10 -13.36 -12.39 15.44
CA GLN A 10 -14.31 -12.37 14.33
C GLN A 10 -13.66 -11.85 13.05
N TYR A 11 -12.83 -10.80 13.15
CA TYR A 11 -12.09 -10.28 12.00
C TYR A 11 -11.16 -11.34 11.41
N ALA A 12 -10.39 -12.02 12.25
CA ALA A 12 -9.51 -13.11 11.83
C ALA A 12 -10.30 -14.28 11.21
N GLY A 13 -11.45 -14.64 11.80
CA GLY A 13 -12.35 -15.67 11.26
C GLY A 13 -12.89 -15.33 9.88
N LEU A 14 -13.28 -14.07 9.64
CA LEU A 14 -13.71 -13.60 8.32
C LEU A 14 -12.55 -13.60 7.32
N THR A 15 -11.37 -13.15 7.73
CA THR A 15 -10.15 -13.17 6.90
C THR A 15 -9.81 -14.61 6.50
N GLN A 16 -9.84 -15.56 7.45
CA GLN A 16 -9.58 -16.96 7.14
C GLN A 16 -10.63 -17.57 6.22
N ALA A 17 -11.90 -17.28 6.43
CA ALA A 17 -12.96 -17.77 5.55
C ALA A 17 -12.81 -17.27 4.11
N GLY A 18 -12.42 -16.00 3.94
CA GLY A 18 -12.11 -15.43 2.62
C GLY A 18 -10.90 -16.10 1.98
N TYR A 19 -9.82 -16.30 2.74
CA TYR A 19 -8.63 -17.00 2.28
C TYR A 19 -8.98 -18.41 1.80
N ASP A 20 -9.67 -19.20 2.59
CA ASP A 20 -10.04 -20.58 2.26
C ASP A 20 -10.94 -20.64 1.02
N ALA A 21 -11.89 -19.73 0.89
CA ALA A 21 -12.78 -19.65 -0.28
C ALA A 21 -12.00 -19.35 -1.58
N VAL A 22 -11.05 -18.42 -1.54
CA VAL A 22 -10.18 -18.13 -2.70
C VAL A 22 -9.33 -19.35 -3.04
N LYS A 23 -8.68 -19.95 -2.06
CA LYS A 23 -7.78 -21.10 -2.27
C LYS A 23 -8.52 -22.37 -2.74
N ALA A 24 -9.79 -22.52 -2.39
CA ALA A 24 -10.61 -23.61 -2.88
C ALA A 24 -10.88 -23.54 -4.40
N VAL A 25 -10.94 -22.33 -4.96
CA VAL A 25 -11.21 -22.11 -6.39
C VAL A 25 -9.93 -21.86 -7.18
N TYR A 26 -9.03 -21.08 -6.61
CA TYR A 26 -7.76 -20.66 -7.21
C TYR A 26 -6.60 -20.91 -6.23
N PRO A 27 -6.07 -22.14 -6.15
CA PRO A 27 -5.04 -22.50 -5.16
C PRO A 27 -3.78 -21.64 -5.24
N ASP A 28 -3.41 -21.20 -6.42
CA ASP A 28 -2.19 -20.41 -6.69
C ASP A 28 -2.41 -18.89 -6.54
N ALA A 29 -3.65 -18.43 -6.36
CA ALA A 29 -3.93 -17.01 -6.18
C ALA A 29 -3.33 -16.50 -4.85
N LEU A 30 -2.70 -15.33 -4.88
CA LEU A 30 -2.15 -14.70 -3.69
C LEU A 30 -3.23 -13.86 -2.99
N CYS A 31 -3.47 -14.15 -1.71
CA CYS A 31 -4.39 -13.41 -0.87
C CYS A 31 -3.63 -12.32 -0.12
N ILE A 32 -3.98 -11.07 -0.37
CA ILE A 32 -3.35 -9.89 0.24
C ILE A 32 -4.24 -9.38 1.37
N VAL A 33 -3.72 -9.25 2.57
CA VAL A 33 -4.37 -8.46 3.62
C VAL A 33 -3.88 -7.04 3.49
N HIS A 34 -4.80 -6.14 3.18
CA HIS A 34 -4.52 -4.75 2.86
C HIS A 34 -5.00 -3.81 3.96
N LEU A 35 -4.14 -2.88 4.35
CA LEU A 35 -4.45 -1.82 5.33
C LEU A 35 -4.06 -0.45 4.77
N ASP A 36 -4.82 0.55 5.20
CA ASP A 36 -4.48 1.97 5.02
C ASP A 36 -3.39 2.43 5.99
N GLY A 37 -2.92 3.67 5.82
CA GLY A 37 -1.92 4.27 6.70
C GLY A 37 -0.60 3.49 6.69
N GLY A 38 0.00 3.27 5.52
CA GLY A 38 1.25 2.53 5.36
C GLY A 38 2.43 3.07 6.16
N CYS A 39 2.32 4.31 6.67
CA CYS A 39 3.29 4.94 7.55
C CYS A 39 3.03 4.71 9.07
N ASP A 40 2.00 3.94 9.45
CA ASP A 40 1.63 3.67 10.85
C ASP A 40 1.95 2.22 11.26
N PRO A 41 3.16 1.92 11.76
CA PRO A 41 3.54 0.56 12.13
C PRO A 41 2.67 -0.05 13.25
N LYS A 42 2.09 0.80 14.14
CA LYS A 42 1.26 0.30 15.25
C LYS A 42 -0.06 -0.29 14.75
N ARG A 43 -0.66 0.32 13.71
CA ARG A 43 -1.86 -0.20 13.06
C ARG A 43 -1.61 -1.56 12.44
N TYR A 44 -0.51 -1.72 11.72
CA TYR A 44 -0.11 -3.00 11.11
C TYR A 44 0.18 -4.05 12.17
N GLN A 45 0.97 -3.70 13.18
CA GLN A 45 1.25 -4.62 14.28
C GLN A 45 -0.03 -5.11 14.96
N PHE A 46 -0.95 -4.21 15.30
CA PHE A 46 -2.22 -4.58 15.94
C PHE A 46 -3.01 -5.59 15.11
N ILE A 47 -3.15 -5.37 13.81
CA ILE A 47 -3.92 -6.25 12.92
C ILE A 47 -3.20 -7.58 12.71
N PHE A 48 -1.93 -7.56 12.32
CA PHE A 48 -1.22 -8.80 11.96
C PHE A 48 -0.91 -9.69 13.17
N GLU A 49 -0.64 -9.10 14.35
CA GLU A 49 -0.56 -9.88 15.60
C GLU A 49 -1.91 -10.50 15.95
N GLY A 50 -3.00 -9.78 15.74
CA GLY A 50 -4.34 -10.30 15.91
C GLY A 50 -4.65 -11.46 14.97
N LEU A 51 -4.35 -11.31 13.68
CA LEU A 51 -4.52 -12.38 12.69
C LEU A 51 -3.68 -13.62 13.05
N ARG A 52 -2.41 -13.43 13.44
CA ARG A 52 -1.51 -14.49 13.87
C ARG A 52 -2.03 -15.21 15.12
N LYS A 53 -2.52 -14.46 16.11
CA LYS A 53 -3.07 -15.00 17.35
C LYS A 53 -4.25 -15.96 17.11
N TYR A 54 -5.10 -15.66 16.13
CA TYR A 54 -6.26 -16.46 15.77
C TYR A 54 -6.04 -17.34 14.54
N HIS A 55 -4.77 -17.55 14.13
CA HIS A 55 -4.35 -18.47 13.07
C HIS A 55 -4.92 -18.16 11.68
N ALA A 56 -5.32 -16.92 11.42
CA ALA A 56 -5.72 -16.52 10.08
C ALA A 56 -4.50 -16.45 9.15
N LYS A 57 -4.72 -16.78 7.87
CA LYS A 57 -3.68 -16.87 6.84
C LYS A 57 -3.74 -15.70 5.88
N TRP A 58 -2.60 -15.36 5.34
CA TRP A 58 -2.42 -14.42 4.24
C TRP A 58 -1.14 -14.78 3.48
N ASP A 59 -1.05 -14.40 2.20
CA ASP A 59 0.13 -14.66 1.38
C ASP A 59 1.00 -13.41 1.22
N MET A 60 0.40 -12.22 1.37
CA MET A 60 1.07 -10.94 1.18
C MET A 60 0.45 -9.84 2.04
N ILE A 61 1.27 -8.87 2.44
CA ILE A 61 0.84 -7.67 3.16
C ILE A 61 0.70 -6.52 2.17
N GLY A 62 -0.49 -5.91 2.10
CA GLY A 62 -0.78 -4.74 1.27
C GLY A 62 -0.77 -3.45 2.07
N LEU A 63 -0.15 -2.40 1.50
CA LEU A 63 -0.10 -1.08 2.11
C LEU A 63 -0.75 -0.04 1.19
N SER A 64 -1.53 0.89 1.78
CA SER A 64 -1.86 2.17 1.14
C SER A 64 -0.92 3.25 1.63
N ILE A 65 -0.35 4.02 0.73
CA ILE A 65 0.55 5.14 1.04
C ILE A 65 0.06 6.39 0.31
N TYR A 66 -0.53 7.30 1.08
CA TYR A 66 -1.10 8.55 0.57
C TYR A 66 -0.62 9.72 1.40
N PRO A 67 0.39 10.49 0.98
CA PRO A 67 0.89 11.61 1.77
C PRO A 67 -0.22 12.62 2.12
N TYR A 68 -1.17 12.84 1.23
CA TYR A 68 -2.31 13.72 1.51
C TYR A 68 -3.10 13.27 2.75
N TRP A 69 -3.51 12.00 2.79
CA TRP A 69 -4.32 11.49 3.90
C TRP A 69 -3.51 11.32 5.19
N ASP A 70 -2.24 10.94 5.07
CA ASP A 70 -1.37 10.74 6.23
C ASP A 70 -1.09 12.07 6.96
N ILE A 71 -0.94 13.18 6.20
CA ILE A 71 -0.79 14.52 6.75
C ILE A 71 -2.11 15.02 7.36
N GLU A 72 -3.24 14.87 6.67
CA GLU A 72 -4.56 15.22 7.18
C GLU A 72 -4.90 14.48 8.48
N ALA A 73 -4.56 13.20 8.56
CA ALA A 73 -4.73 12.37 9.76
C ALA A 73 -3.69 12.64 10.85
N LYS A 74 -2.74 13.54 10.63
CA LYS A 74 -1.64 13.89 11.55
C LYS A 74 -0.74 12.69 11.89
N LEU A 75 -0.63 11.73 11.01
CA LEU A 75 0.30 10.62 11.12
C LEU A 75 1.72 11.07 10.74
N THR A 76 1.79 12.04 9.83
CA THR A 76 3.02 12.68 9.37
C THR A 76 2.83 14.18 9.24
N GLN A 77 3.91 14.95 9.14
CA GLN A 77 3.89 16.41 8.97
C GLN A 77 4.29 16.84 7.56
N SER A 78 4.86 15.91 6.78
CA SER A 78 5.31 16.17 5.41
C SER A 78 5.27 14.91 4.56
N GLU A 79 5.35 15.10 3.24
CA GLU A 79 5.44 14.01 2.27
C GLU A 79 6.74 13.21 2.43
N ASP A 80 7.83 13.87 2.79
CA ASP A 80 9.11 13.22 3.08
C ASP A 80 8.99 12.31 4.30
N GLU A 81 8.38 12.79 5.38
CA GLU A 81 8.14 11.98 6.57
C GLU A 81 7.21 10.79 6.27
N THR A 82 6.19 10.97 5.41
CA THR A 82 5.34 9.87 4.97
C THR A 82 6.16 8.79 4.28
N LEU A 83 7.03 9.19 3.36
CA LEU A 83 7.89 8.26 2.62
C LEU A 83 8.84 7.52 3.55
N GLU A 84 9.55 8.24 4.43
CA GLU A 84 10.49 7.65 5.39
C GLU A 84 9.82 6.65 6.32
N LYS A 85 8.69 7.02 6.91
CA LYS A 85 7.92 6.15 7.82
C LYS A 85 7.36 4.92 7.09
N ALA A 86 6.85 5.10 5.86
CA ALA A 86 6.34 3.98 5.07
C ALA A 86 7.44 2.98 4.74
N ILE A 87 8.63 3.44 4.36
CA ILE A 87 9.78 2.59 4.09
C ILE A 87 10.22 1.85 5.36
N ALA A 88 10.31 2.56 6.48
CA ALA A 88 10.66 1.95 7.75
C ALA A 88 9.65 0.87 8.17
N ASN A 89 8.33 1.12 7.94
CA ASN A 89 7.30 0.14 8.21
C ASN A 89 7.38 -1.08 7.29
N ILE A 90 7.65 -0.91 5.99
CA ILE A 90 7.86 -2.02 5.05
C ILE A 90 9.00 -2.93 5.55
N ASN A 91 10.12 -2.37 5.95
CA ASN A 91 11.25 -3.13 6.47
C ASN A 91 10.89 -3.87 7.77
N HIS A 92 10.25 -3.17 8.71
CA HIS A 92 9.80 -3.75 9.97
C HIS A 92 8.81 -4.92 9.77
N LEU A 93 7.87 -4.77 8.86
CA LEU A 93 6.90 -5.83 8.53
C LEU A 93 7.57 -7.06 7.93
N TRP A 94 8.54 -6.86 7.05
CA TRP A 94 9.32 -7.97 6.51
C TRP A 94 10.12 -8.69 7.61
N GLU A 95 10.84 -7.94 8.44
CA GLU A 95 11.64 -8.51 9.54
C GLU A 95 10.76 -9.29 10.54
N THR A 96 9.52 -8.84 10.76
CA THR A 96 8.60 -9.42 11.74
C THR A 96 7.85 -10.64 11.21
N TYR A 97 7.35 -10.56 9.97
CA TYR A 97 6.41 -11.56 9.44
C TYR A 97 7.02 -12.43 8.33
N HIS A 98 8.17 -12.06 7.76
CA HIS A 98 8.81 -12.74 6.63
C HIS A 98 7.84 -13.00 5.46
N THR A 99 6.89 -12.10 5.28
CA THR A 99 5.83 -12.19 4.26
C THR A 99 6.06 -11.11 3.21
N PRO A 100 5.96 -11.43 1.90
CA PRO A 100 6.08 -10.42 0.85
C PRO A 100 5.10 -9.26 1.04
N LEU A 101 5.52 -8.08 0.62
CA LEU A 101 4.71 -6.87 0.71
C LEU A 101 4.40 -6.30 -0.68
N MET A 102 3.38 -5.46 -0.74
CA MET A 102 3.02 -4.71 -1.94
C MET A 102 2.38 -3.38 -1.55
N ILE A 103 2.75 -2.31 -2.22
CA ILE A 103 2.02 -1.05 -2.14
C ILE A 103 0.82 -1.19 -3.09
N VAL A 104 -0.33 -1.54 -2.53
CA VAL A 104 -1.54 -1.85 -3.32
C VAL A 104 -2.40 -0.64 -3.61
N GLU A 105 -2.13 0.47 -2.92
CA GLU A 105 -2.73 1.76 -3.23
C GLU A 105 -1.73 2.89 -2.96
N THR A 106 -1.69 3.82 -3.88
CA THR A 106 -1.07 5.14 -3.71
C THR A 106 -1.76 6.15 -4.61
N GLY A 107 -1.55 7.41 -4.35
CA GLY A 107 -2.05 8.50 -5.17
C GLY A 107 -1.47 9.83 -4.71
N TYR A 108 -1.53 10.82 -5.56
CA TYR A 108 -1.00 12.15 -5.28
C TYR A 108 -1.92 13.22 -5.85
N ASP A 109 -1.85 14.42 -5.31
CA ASP A 109 -2.66 15.56 -5.75
C ASP A 109 -2.39 15.89 -7.23
N ALA A 110 -3.38 15.64 -8.06
CA ALA A 110 -3.27 15.81 -9.49
C ALA A 110 -3.15 17.29 -9.93
N ASP A 111 -3.39 18.23 -9.02
CA ASP A 111 -3.15 19.66 -9.26
C ASP A 111 -1.69 20.05 -8.99
N ARG A 112 -0.89 19.11 -8.48
CA ARG A 112 0.57 19.25 -8.23
C ARG A 112 1.36 18.16 -8.98
N PRO A 113 1.27 18.09 -10.32
CA PRO A 113 1.75 16.92 -11.07
C PRO A 113 3.28 16.75 -11.03
N GLU A 114 4.05 17.83 -10.97
CA GLU A 114 5.52 17.74 -10.90
C GLU A 114 5.99 17.25 -9.52
N ASP A 115 5.38 17.74 -8.44
CA ASP A 115 5.65 17.25 -7.09
C ASP A 115 5.24 15.77 -6.96
N GLY A 116 4.09 15.42 -7.54
CA GLY A 116 3.61 14.05 -7.60
C GLY A 116 4.56 13.12 -8.37
N LYS A 117 5.12 13.59 -9.48
CA LYS A 117 6.17 12.85 -10.20
C LYS A 117 7.38 12.60 -9.30
N GLN A 118 7.85 13.63 -8.59
CA GLN A 118 9.01 13.50 -7.70
C GLN A 118 8.72 12.50 -6.56
N PHE A 119 7.57 12.63 -5.90
CA PHE A 119 7.16 11.72 -4.83
C PHE A 119 7.06 10.28 -5.34
N MET A 120 6.37 10.04 -6.45
CA MET A 120 6.20 8.71 -7.03
C MET A 120 7.53 8.10 -7.48
N SER A 121 8.43 8.89 -8.07
CA SER A 121 9.76 8.41 -8.46
C SER A 121 10.57 7.95 -7.25
N ARG A 122 10.52 8.69 -6.13
CA ARG A 122 11.18 8.32 -4.87
C ARG A 122 10.53 7.08 -4.24
N LEU A 123 9.21 6.99 -4.24
CA LEU A 123 8.49 5.82 -3.74
C LEU A 123 8.82 4.57 -4.55
N ILE A 124 8.85 4.65 -5.87
CA ILE A 124 9.22 3.55 -6.77
C ILE A 124 10.67 3.14 -6.54
N GLN A 125 11.60 4.09 -6.43
CA GLN A 125 13.00 3.80 -6.15
C GLN A 125 13.18 3.12 -4.79
N ALA A 126 12.51 3.63 -3.76
CA ALA A 126 12.56 3.05 -2.43
C ALA A 126 11.97 1.63 -2.40
N ALA A 127 10.82 1.42 -3.03
CA ALA A 127 10.22 0.10 -3.17
C ALA A 127 11.16 -0.87 -3.91
N ARG A 128 11.92 -0.43 -4.89
CA ARG A 128 12.90 -1.25 -5.62
C ARG A 128 14.16 -1.54 -4.80
N HIS A 129 14.80 -0.53 -4.22
CA HIS A 129 16.10 -0.68 -3.57
C HIS A 129 16.04 -1.39 -2.21
N GLN A 130 14.98 -1.11 -1.45
CA GLN A 130 14.75 -1.82 -0.17
C GLN A 130 13.97 -3.10 -0.36
N ALA A 131 13.36 -3.21 -1.49
CA ALA A 131 12.42 -4.19 -1.88
C ALA A 131 12.95 -5.21 -2.87
N ASP A 132 14.21 -5.18 -3.22
CA ASP A 132 14.79 -6.15 -4.16
C ASP A 132 14.40 -7.60 -3.84
N ARG A 133 13.80 -7.79 -2.67
CA ARG A 133 13.33 -9.08 -2.16
C ARG A 133 11.92 -9.08 -1.56
N HIS A 134 11.37 -7.94 -1.13
CA HIS A 134 10.23 -7.95 -0.19
C HIS A 134 8.99 -7.25 -0.70
N CYS A 135 9.11 -6.08 -1.33
CA CYS A 135 7.99 -5.37 -1.93
C CYS A 135 7.86 -5.74 -3.42
N LYS A 136 6.73 -6.29 -3.81
CA LYS A 136 6.55 -6.89 -5.15
C LYS A 136 6.08 -5.91 -6.21
N GLY A 137 5.67 -4.72 -5.82
CA GLY A 137 5.22 -3.70 -6.75
C GLY A 137 4.42 -2.58 -6.11
N ILE A 138 3.97 -1.67 -6.97
CA ILE A 138 3.15 -0.52 -6.61
C ILE A 138 1.98 -0.42 -7.58
N PHE A 139 0.77 -0.27 -7.05
CA PHE A 139 -0.41 0.11 -7.80
C PHE A 139 -0.81 1.55 -7.47
N TYR A 140 -1.05 2.34 -8.50
CA TYR A 140 -1.68 3.65 -8.36
C TYR A 140 -3.20 3.44 -8.33
N TRP A 141 -3.86 4.00 -7.33
CA TRP A 141 -5.30 3.86 -7.19
C TRP A 141 -6.05 4.81 -8.13
N ALA A 142 -6.93 4.26 -8.95
CA ALA A 142 -7.81 5.01 -9.85
C ALA A 142 -7.11 6.19 -10.57
N PRO A 143 -5.98 5.96 -11.28
CA PRO A 143 -5.18 7.04 -11.87
C PRO A 143 -5.99 7.91 -12.84
N GLU A 144 -6.94 7.31 -13.55
CA GLU A 144 -7.79 7.95 -14.56
C GLU A 144 -9.01 8.67 -13.97
N ALA A 145 -9.23 8.54 -12.65
CA ALA A 145 -10.35 9.22 -12.01
C ALA A 145 -10.13 10.74 -12.03
N GLU A 146 -11.14 11.45 -12.50
CA GLU A 146 -11.19 12.91 -12.60
C GLU A 146 -12.41 13.47 -11.84
N GLY A 147 -12.62 14.76 -11.91
CA GLY A 147 -13.75 15.44 -11.29
C GLY A 147 -13.58 15.59 -9.78
N HIS A 148 -14.32 14.84 -8.99
CA HIS A 148 -14.27 14.96 -7.53
C HIS A 148 -13.10 14.22 -6.87
N TYR A 149 -12.41 13.34 -7.61
CA TYR A 149 -11.28 12.60 -7.07
C TYR A 149 -9.98 13.35 -7.26
N ARG A 150 -9.46 13.88 -6.16
CA ARG A 150 -8.27 14.73 -6.14
C ARG A 150 -6.98 13.98 -6.43
N LEU A 151 -6.88 12.72 -6.01
CA LEU A 151 -5.63 11.96 -6.01
C LEU A 151 -5.43 11.10 -7.26
N GLY A 152 -6.09 11.46 -8.37
CA GLY A 152 -5.87 10.85 -9.69
C GLY A 152 -4.53 11.28 -10.30
N ALA A 153 -4.24 10.75 -11.48
CA ALA A 153 -3.03 11.09 -12.23
C ALA A 153 -3.31 11.56 -13.66
N PHE A 154 -4.58 11.83 -13.99
CA PHE A 154 -5.02 12.32 -15.29
C PHE A 154 -5.73 13.67 -15.13
N ARG A 155 -5.67 14.47 -16.19
CA ARG A 155 -6.43 15.71 -16.36
C ARG A 155 -6.83 15.85 -17.82
N ASN A 156 -8.09 16.19 -18.05
CA ASN A 156 -8.66 16.30 -19.40
C ASN A 156 -8.41 15.03 -20.25
N HIS A 157 -8.60 13.87 -19.64
CA HIS A 157 -8.40 12.53 -20.23
C HIS A 157 -6.98 12.26 -20.71
N ARG A 158 -5.99 12.95 -20.16
CA ARG A 158 -4.56 12.76 -20.49
C ARG A 158 -3.76 12.51 -19.21
N PRO A 159 -2.74 11.63 -19.27
CA PRO A 159 -1.84 11.46 -18.14
C PRO A 159 -1.09 12.75 -17.85
N THR A 160 -0.93 13.05 -16.57
CA THR A 160 -0.08 14.14 -16.07
C THR A 160 1.36 13.65 -15.89
N ALA A 161 2.27 14.56 -15.50
CA ALA A 161 3.66 14.21 -15.20
C ALA A 161 3.80 13.13 -14.12
N ILE A 162 2.82 12.95 -13.23
CA ILE A 162 2.81 11.87 -12.22
C ILE A 162 3.05 10.49 -12.87
N MET A 163 2.43 10.23 -14.03
CA MET A 163 2.55 8.95 -14.71
C MET A 163 3.92 8.71 -15.35
N ASP A 164 4.72 9.76 -15.56
CA ASP A 164 6.08 9.61 -16.09
C ASP A 164 7.02 8.92 -15.11
N ALA A 165 6.76 9.02 -13.80
CA ALA A 165 7.50 8.28 -12.77
C ALA A 165 7.51 6.77 -13.02
N PHE A 166 6.40 6.22 -13.52
CA PHE A 166 6.29 4.78 -13.83
C PHE A 166 7.07 4.37 -15.09
N LYS A 167 7.19 5.28 -16.08
CA LYS A 167 8.00 5.04 -17.27
C LYS A 167 9.49 5.03 -16.92
N GLU A 168 9.94 6.03 -16.19
CA GLU A 168 11.34 6.19 -15.78
C GLU A 168 11.75 5.05 -14.82
N GLY A 169 10.86 4.66 -13.92
CA GLY A 169 11.05 3.52 -13.04
C GLY A 169 11.15 2.18 -13.77
N GLY A 170 10.61 2.03 -15.00
CA GLY A 170 10.68 0.81 -15.82
C GLY A 170 11.98 0.64 -16.62
N SER A 171 12.78 1.68 -16.76
CA SER A 171 13.85 1.76 -17.76
C SER A 171 15.21 1.17 -17.36
N ASN A 172 15.41 0.75 -16.12
CA ASN A 172 16.64 0.07 -15.73
C ASN A 172 16.51 -1.46 -15.88
N LYS A 173 16.49 -1.93 -17.14
CA LYS A 173 16.89 -3.30 -17.49
C LYS A 173 18.43 -3.28 -17.69
N ASN A 174 19.14 -3.73 -16.69
CA ASN A 174 20.48 -4.31 -16.86
C ASN A 174 20.43 -5.72 -16.30
#